data_ed3c9d221c9704f3484a2dbfbc0f9c4e
#
_entry.id   ed3c9d221c9704f3484a2dbfbc0f9c4e
#
_cell.length_a   1.000
_cell.length_b   1.000
_cell.length_c   1.000
_cell.angle_alpha   90.00
_cell.angle_beta   90.00
_cell.angle_gamma   90.00
#
_symmetry.space_group_name_H-M   'P 1'
#
loop_
_entity.id
_entity.type
_entity.pdbx_description
1 polymer ?
#
loop_
_entity_poly.entity_id
_entity_poly.type
_entity_poly.pdbx_seq_one_letter_code
_entity_poly.pdbx_strand_id
1 'polypeptide(L)'
;SVGLDKKYFVLQRADYETFGRETLFEQVKKAIGIPFVAKAPHQGSSIGLAFVKEDSLEVFDQAIKKCLFIQEIQRTDWLTYSDEEQVNVLQKMVNLDEGIGFPVRFNHQVYAHPTDLLAALRAYFTHTVTKACIHSMHSEDAVLLEAFVHGNEFSCGVIQTPKGVSVALPPTEIVIDESVEVFDFNAKYKSKLTRKRIPMDAS
;
A
#
# COMPACT_ATOMS: atom_id res chain seq x y z
N SER A 1 -28.19 -12.38 -1.23
CA SER A 1 -26.84 -12.00 -0.82
C SER A 1 -26.29 -13.11 0.04
N VAL A 2 -25.22 -13.74 -0.39
CA VAL A 2 -24.44 -14.63 0.48
C VAL A 2 -23.70 -13.67 1.44
N GLY A 3 -24.18 -13.55 2.68
CA GLY A 3 -23.63 -12.64 3.67
C GLY A 3 -22.22 -13.07 4.10
N LEU A 4 -21.24 -12.61 3.37
CA LEU A 4 -19.85 -12.59 3.84
C LEU A 4 -19.72 -11.34 4.71
N ASP A 5 -19.89 -11.49 6.02
CA ASP A 5 -19.66 -10.43 7.02
C ASP A 5 -18.14 -10.21 7.18
N LYS A 6 -17.53 -9.63 6.15
CA LYS A 6 -16.12 -9.25 6.21
C LYS A 6 -15.99 -7.99 7.06
N LYS A 7 -15.30 -8.10 8.19
CA LYS A 7 -15.02 -6.95 9.04
C LYS A 7 -14.06 -6.00 8.32
N TYR A 8 -14.41 -4.72 8.34
CA TYR A 8 -13.58 -3.67 7.75
C TYR A 8 -13.60 -2.41 8.64
N PHE A 9 -12.62 -1.56 8.44
CA PHE A 9 -12.51 -0.24 9.05
C PHE A 9 -12.02 0.76 8.00
N VAL A 10 -12.61 1.94 7.95
CA VAL A 10 -12.17 3.02 7.06
C VAL A 10 -11.47 4.07 7.91
N LEU A 11 -10.17 4.25 7.70
CA LEU A 11 -9.38 5.25 8.38
C LEU A 11 -9.25 6.48 7.48
N GLN A 12 -9.85 7.60 7.89
CA GLN A 12 -9.71 8.86 7.17
C GLN A 12 -8.31 9.44 7.36
N ARG A 13 -7.76 10.08 6.31
CA ARG A 13 -6.48 10.81 6.40
C ARG A 13 -6.49 11.85 7.52
N ALA A 14 -7.57 12.62 7.63
CA ALA A 14 -7.71 13.66 8.66
C ALA A 14 -7.60 13.08 10.07
N ASP A 15 -8.18 11.89 10.32
CA ASP A 15 -8.06 11.20 11.61
C ASP A 15 -6.62 10.73 11.84
N TYR A 16 -5.98 10.16 10.80
CA TYR A 16 -4.58 9.74 10.87
C TYR A 16 -3.62 10.90 11.16
N GLU A 17 -3.88 12.10 10.64
CA GLU A 17 -3.06 13.29 10.87
C GLU A 17 -3.32 13.94 12.23
N THR A 18 -4.50 13.71 12.83
CA THR A 18 -4.95 14.40 14.05
C THR A 18 -4.80 13.55 15.31
N PHE A 19 -5.15 12.27 15.25
CA PHE A 19 -5.14 11.39 16.42
C PHE A 19 -3.79 10.72 16.66
N GLY A 20 -3.54 10.30 17.90
CA GLY A 20 -2.36 9.49 18.26
C GLY A 20 -2.37 8.12 17.56
N ARG A 21 -1.21 7.69 17.09
CA ARG A 21 -1.06 6.41 16.36
C ARG A 21 -1.49 5.20 17.18
N GLU A 22 -1.15 5.17 18.47
CA GLU A 22 -1.55 4.12 19.40
C GLU A 22 -3.08 4.02 19.49
N THR A 23 -3.76 5.17 19.64
CA THR A 23 -5.22 5.23 19.75
C THR A 23 -5.89 4.67 18.49
N LEU A 24 -5.42 5.07 17.31
CA LEU A 24 -5.93 4.57 16.04
C LEU A 24 -5.69 3.08 15.86
N PHE A 25 -4.50 2.60 16.21
CA PHE A 25 -4.17 1.19 16.09
C PHE A 25 -5.05 0.32 17.02
N GLU A 26 -5.28 0.75 18.27
CA GLU A 26 -6.19 0.06 19.18
C GLU A 26 -7.63 0.04 18.66
N GLN A 27 -8.12 1.14 18.07
CA GLN A 27 -9.45 1.18 17.46
C GLN A 27 -9.57 0.18 16.30
N VAL A 28 -8.55 0.12 15.42
CA VAL A 28 -8.50 -0.83 14.29
C VAL A 28 -8.48 -2.27 14.82
N LYS A 29 -7.60 -2.59 15.77
CA LYS A 29 -7.51 -3.93 16.37
C LYS A 29 -8.86 -4.37 16.98
N LYS A 30 -9.52 -3.47 17.67
CA LYS A 30 -10.85 -3.75 18.28
C LYS A 30 -11.90 -4.01 17.21
N ALA A 31 -11.85 -3.29 16.08
CA ALA A 31 -12.86 -3.39 15.02
C ALA A 31 -12.69 -4.65 14.16
N ILE A 32 -11.47 -4.96 13.74
CA ILE A 32 -11.23 -5.99 12.73
C ILE A 32 -10.26 -7.10 13.16
N GLY A 33 -9.47 -6.90 14.23
CA GLY A 33 -8.45 -7.85 14.71
C GLY A 33 -7.15 -7.78 13.90
N ILE A 34 -6.23 -8.70 14.21
CA ILE A 34 -4.99 -8.96 13.47
C ILE A 34 -5.01 -10.45 13.05
N PRO A 35 -4.56 -10.83 11.85
CA PRO A 35 -4.00 -9.99 10.78
C PRO A 35 -5.07 -9.23 9.96
N PHE A 36 -4.65 -8.14 9.30
CA PHE A 36 -5.49 -7.40 8.38
C PHE A 36 -4.69 -6.84 7.19
N VAL A 37 -5.41 -6.42 6.15
CA VAL A 37 -4.85 -5.80 4.94
C VAL A 37 -5.26 -4.34 4.89
N ALA A 38 -4.28 -3.45 4.69
CA ALA A 38 -4.51 -2.04 4.41
C ALA A 38 -4.45 -1.79 2.90
N LYS A 39 -5.36 -0.99 2.37
CA LYS A 39 -5.51 -0.75 0.94
C LYS A 39 -5.77 0.73 0.65
N ALA A 40 -5.13 1.24 -0.39
CA ALA A 40 -5.50 2.49 -1.04
C ALA A 40 -6.81 2.27 -1.82
N PRO A 41 -7.91 2.98 -1.52
CA PRO A 41 -9.23 2.64 -2.07
C PRO A 41 -9.38 2.85 -3.58
N HIS A 42 -8.67 3.84 -4.14
CA HIS A 42 -8.80 4.24 -5.55
C HIS A 42 -7.67 3.73 -6.44
N GLN A 43 -6.80 2.87 -5.92
CA GLN A 43 -5.69 2.30 -6.69
C GLN A 43 -6.03 0.89 -7.19
N GLY A 44 -5.46 0.56 -8.34
CA GLY A 44 -5.51 -0.79 -8.92
C GLY A 44 -4.23 -1.59 -8.67
N SER A 45 -4.21 -2.83 -9.14
CA SER A 45 -2.99 -3.68 -9.23
C SER A 45 -2.22 -3.88 -7.93
N SER A 46 -2.88 -3.80 -6.78
CA SER A 46 -2.28 -3.87 -5.44
C SER A 46 -1.29 -2.73 -5.12
N ILE A 47 -1.35 -1.62 -5.87
CA ILE A 47 -0.64 -0.39 -5.52
C ILE A 47 -1.23 0.15 -4.21
N GLY A 48 -0.39 0.59 -3.26
CA GLY A 48 -0.85 1.04 -1.96
C GLY A 48 -1.51 -0.07 -1.12
N LEU A 49 -1.05 -1.32 -1.26
CA LEU A 49 -1.47 -2.45 -0.44
C LEU A 49 -0.38 -2.80 0.56
N ALA A 50 -0.77 -3.00 1.81
CA ALA A 50 0.12 -3.45 2.88
C ALA A 50 -0.57 -4.49 3.76
N PHE A 51 0.22 -5.37 4.36
CA PHE A 51 -0.25 -6.45 5.21
C PHE A 51 0.28 -6.27 6.63
N VAL A 52 -0.61 -6.25 7.61
CA VAL A 52 -0.28 -6.12 9.04
C VAL A 52 -0.58 -7.45 9.73
N LYS A 53 0.49 -8.19 10.05
CA LYS A 53 0.41 -9.53 10.63
C LYS A 53 0.61 -9.55 12.14
N GLU A 54 1.31 -8.58 12.66
CA GLU A 54 1.79 -8.54 14.03
C GLU A 54 1.28 -7.32 14.78
N ASP A 55 1.18 -7.44 16.09
CA ASP A 55 0.78 -6.35 16.98
C ASP A 55 1.95 -5.37 17.17
N SER A 56 2.25 -4.64 16.10
CA SER A 56 3.33 -3.65 16.04
C SER A 56 2.81 -2.32 15.54
N LEU A 57 2.93 -1.29 16.36
CA LEU A 57 2.57 0.08 16.01
C LEU A 57 3.38 0.60 14.82
N GLU A 58 4.66 0.22 14.75
CA GLU A 58 5.54 0.62 13.66
C GLU A 58 5.07 0.03 12.33
N VAL A 59 4.76 -1.27 12.30
CA VAL A 59 4.25 -1.95 11.10
C VAL A 59 2.91 -1.36 10.66
N PHE A 60 2.03 -1.06 11.63
CA PHE A 60 0.77 -0.36 11.35
C PHE A 60 1.01 1.01 10.72
N ASP A 61 1.85 1.85 11.32
CA ASP A 61 2.13 3.21 10.84
C ASP A 61 2.76 3.19 9.43
N GLN A 62 3.69 2.27 9.17
CA GLN A 62 4.27 2.08 7.84
C GLN A 62 3.22 1.64 6.80
N ALA A 63 2.31 0.72 7.18
CA ALA A 63 1.23 0.26 6.31
C ALA A 63 0.28 1.41 5.93
N ILE A 64 -0.10 2.25 6.90
CA ILE A 64 -0.96 3.40 6.64
C ILE A 64 -0.26 4.44 5.76
N LYS A 65 1.01 4.76 6.03
CA LYS A 65 1.80 5.68 5.19
C LYS A 65 1.91 5.19 3.76
N LYS A 66 2.15 3.90 3.56
CA LYS A 66 2.18 3.29 2.23
C LYS A 66 0.87 3.47 1.48
N CYS A 67 -0.28 3.22 2.14
CA CYS A 67 -1.60 3.38 1.53
C CYS A 67 -1.97 4.85 1.26
N LEU A 68 -1.49 5.78 2.09
CA LEU A 68 -1.69 7.22 1.94
C LEU A 68 -0.65 7.88 1.01
N PHE A 69 0.33 7.11 0.50
CA PHE A 69 1.44 7.63 -0.31
C PHE A 69 2.21 8.75 0.40
N ILE A 70 2.58 8.47 1.65
CA ILE A 70 3.40 9.35 2.50
C ILE A 70 4.78 8.72 2.66
N GLN A 71 5.83 9.49 2.37
CA GLN A 71 7.21 9.11 2.64
C GLN A 71 7.78 9.98 3.76
N GLU A 72 8.26 9.36 4.82
CA GLU A 72 9.07 10.04 5.83
C GLU A 72 10.55 9.69 5.65
N ILE A 73 11.41 10.69 5.79
CA ILE A 73 12.87 10.55 5.79
C ILE A 73 13.37 11.14 7.09
N GLN A 74 14.01 10.31 7.91
CA GLN A 74 14.62 10.76 9.16
C GLN A 74 15.91 11.52 8.85
N ARG A 75 16.15 12.63 9.56
CA ARG A 75 17.39 13.39 9.40
C ARG A 75 18.62 12.57 9.74
N THR A 76 18.54 11.75 10.78
CA THR A 76 19.63 10.86 11.19
C THR A 76 20.09 9.98 10.05
N ASP A 77 19.14 9.34 9.35
CA ASP A 77 19.43 8.44 8.24
C ASP A 77 19.94 9.21 7.02
N TRP A 78 19.27 10.33 6.69
CA TRP A 78 19.64 11.19 5.55
C TRP A 78 21.09 11.67 5.62
N LEU A 79 21.56 12.04 6.81
CA LEU A 79 22.94 12.53 7.01
C LEU A 79 24.00 11.42 6.93
N THR A 80 23.61 10.15 7.04
CA THR A 80 24.54 9.02 6.85
C THR A 80 24.64 8.61 5.38
N TYR A 81 23.67 9.00 4.55
CA TYR A 81 23.64 8.60 3.14
C TYR A 81 24.70 9.35 2.33
N SER A 82 25.39 8.62 1.49
CA SER A 82 26.20 9.18 0.40
C SER A 82 25.32 9.88 -0.62
N ASP A 83 25.93 10.69 -1.49
CA ASP A 83 25.21 11.34 -2.59
C ASP A 83 24.46 10.36 -3.50
N GLU A 84 25.04 9.19 -3.73
CA GLU A 84 24.42 8.13 -4.54
C GLU A 84 23.24 7.50 -3.82
N GLU A 85 23.33 7.23 -2.52
CA GLU A 85 22.24 6.69 -1.72
C GLU A 85 21.05 7.67 -1.63
N GLN A 86 21.33 8.97 -1.48
CA GLN A 86 20.29 9.99 -1.54
C GLN A 86 19.54 10.00 -2.88
N VAL A 87 20.27 9.90 -4.00
CA VAL A 87 19.66 9.77 -5.32
C VAL A 87 18.82 8.50 -5.43
N ASN A 88 19.31 7.37 -4.95
CA ASN A 88 18.60 6.09 -4.98
C ASN A 88 17.29 6.12 -4.16
N VAL A 89 17.27 6.80 -3.01
CA VAL A 89 16.04 7.03 -2.23
C VAL A 89 15.00 7.74 -3.08
N LEU A 90 15.40 8.82 -3.78
CA LEU A 90 14.48 9.58 -4.63
C LEU A 90 14.03 8.77 -5.85
N GLN A 91 14.90 7.97 -6.46
CA GLN A 91 14.54 7.11 -7.58
C GLN A 91 13.49 6.06 -7.20
N LYS A 92 13.61 5.44 -6.03
CA LYS A 92 12.58 4.52 -5.50
C LYS A 92 11.25 5.22 -5.27
N MET A 93 11.26 6.49 -4.86
CA MET A 93 10.02 7.25 -4.64
C MET A 93 9.24 7.55 -5.92
N VAL A 94 9.88 7.54 -7.11
CA VAL A 94 9.23 7.87 -8.40
C VAL A 94 8.13 6.88 -8.75
N ASN A 95 8.34 5.61 -8.47
CA ASN A 95 7.41 4.55 -8.84
C ASN A 95 6.31 4.39 -7.77
N LEU A 96 5.06 4.28 -8.21
CA LEU A 96 3.93 4.02 -7.30
C LEU A 96 3.93 2.61 -6.69
N ASP A 97 4.57 1.65 -7.33
CA ASP A 97 4.64 0.26 -6.85
C ASP A 97 5.66 0.06 -5.72
N GLU A 98 6.75 0.85 -5.74
CA GLU A 98 7.83 0.77 -4.74
C GLU A 98 7.87 1.98 -3.80
N GLY A 99 7.38 3.14 -4.26
CA GLY A 99 7.41 4.41 -3.56
C GLY A 99 6.04 5.07 -3.48
N ILE A 100 6.01 6.37 -3.70
CA ILE A 100 4.80 7.18 -3.57
C ILE A 100 4.37 7.86 -4.89
N GLY A 101 5.19 7.77 -5.94
CA GLY A 101 4.95 8.45 -7.24
C GLY A 101 5.15 9.97 -7.17
N PHE A 102 5.41 10.55 -8.34
CA PHE A 102 5.54 12.00 -8.54
C PHE A 102 4.38 12.52 -9.40
N PRO A 103 3.99 13.81 -9.28
CA PRO A 103 4.58 14.86 -8.43
C PRO A 103 4.30 14.67 -6.95
N VAL A 104 5.15 15.30 -6.11
CA VAL A 104 5.03 15.24 -4.65
C VAL A 104 4.95 16.64 -4.06
N ARG A 105 4.36 16.73 -2.87
CA ARG A 105 4.34 17.94 -2.04
C ARG A 105 5.29 17.77 -0.86
N PHE A 106 6.16 18.73 -0.69
CA PHE A 106 7.04 18.83 0.47
C PHE A 106 7.14 20.31 0.90
N ASN A 107 6.97 20.56 2.19
CA ASN A 107 7.07 21.90 2.78
C ASN A 107 6.25 22.97 2.01
N HIS A 108 4.98 22.65 1.73
CA HIS A 108 3.99 23.48 0.99
C HIS A 108 4.31 23.71 -0.50
N GLN A 109 5.40 23.16 -1.02
CA GLN A 109 5.80 23.27 -2.42
C GLN A 109 5.59 21.94 -3.15
N VAL A 110 5.21 22.03 -4.44
CA VAL A 110 5.07 20.86 -5.32
C VAL A 110 6.35 20.68 -6.14
N TYR A 111 6.85 19.46 -6.17
CA TYR A 111 8.02 19.06 -6.93
C TYR A 111 7.61 18.03 -7.98
N ALA A 112 7.82 18.37 -9.25
CA ALA A 112 7.51 17.50 -10.38
C ALA A 112 8.65 16.51 -10.67
N HIS A 113 9.89 16.88 -10.31
CA HIS A 113 11.07 16.08 -10.60
C HIS A 113 11.84 15.72 -9.33
N PRO A 114 12.37 14.48 -9.24
CA PRO A 114 13.15 14.04 -8.07
C PRO A 114 14.42 14.87 -7.85
N THR A 115 15.03 15.41 -8.91
CA THR A 115 16.23 16.27 -8.80
C THR A 115 15.95 17.54 -8.00
N ASP A 116 14.79 18.18 -8.23
CA ASP A 116 14.42 19.41 -7.53
C ASP A 116 14.09 19.11 -6.06
N LEU A 117 13.41 17.99 -5.80
CA LEU A 117 13.17 17.52 -4.44
C LEU A 117 14.47 17.19 -3.71
N LEU A 118 15.45 16.57 -4.40
CA LEU A 118 16.76 16.26 -3.82
C LEU A 118 17.47 17.54 -3.32
N ALA A 119 17.51 18.56 -4.17
CA ALA A 119 18.08 19.85 -3.81
C ALA A 119 17.38 20.49 -2.59
N ALA A 120 16.03 20.42 -2.57
CA ALA A 120 15.24 20.93 -1.46
C ALA A 120 15.49 20.15 -0.15
N LEU A 121 15.57 18.81 -0.20
CA LEU A 121 15.86 17.99 0.97
C LEU A 121 17.27 18.23 1.52
N ARG A 122 18.26 18.38 0.65
CA ARG A 122 19.63 18.74 1.05
C ARG A 122 19.66 20.07 1.80
N ALA A 123 18.98 21.08 1.27
CA ALA A 123 18.86 22.39 1.93
C ALA A 123 18.08 22.28 3.25
N TYR A 124 16.97 21.54 3.29
CA TYR A 124 16.13 21.38 4.47
C TYR A 124 16.86 20.74 5.64
N PHE A 125 17.63 19.68 5.39
CA PHE A 125 18.38 18.98 6.43
C PHE A 125 19.65 19.66 6.90
N THR A 126 20.03 20.83 6.34
CA THR A 126 21.03 21.71 6.96
C THR A 126 20.51 22.33 8.26
N HIS A 127 19.17 22.47 8.40
CA HIS A 127 18.55 23.01 9.62
C HIS A 127 18.35 21.93 10.68
N THR A 128 18.09 22.36 11.93
CA THR A 128 17.81 21.46 13.05
C THR A 128 16.35 20.99 12.97
N VAL A 129 16.10 20.04 12.10
CA VAL A 129 14.81 19.36 11.91
C VAL A 129 14.99 17.88 12.21
N THR A 130 13.91 17.16 12.57
CA THR A 130 14.00 15.73 12.90
C THR A 130 13.76 14.85 11.68
N LYS A 131 12.78 15.22 10.86
CA LYS A 131 12.37 14.46 9.67
C LYS A 131 11.78 15.35 8.59
N ALA A 132 11.78 14.84 7.36
CA ALA A 132 11.02 15.35 6.23
C ALA A 132 9.81 14.45 5.98
N CYS A 133 8.63 15.05 5.79
CA CYS A 133 7.40 14.36 5.44
C CYS A 133 6.97 14.79 4.03
N ILE A 134 6.90 13.85 3.10
CA ILE A 134 6.66 14.06 1.68
C ILE A 134 5.36 13.34 1.32
N HIS A 135 4.47 14.03 0.63
CA HIS A 135 3.16 13.51 0.24
C HIS A 135 3.05 13.45 -1.29
N SER A 136 2.62 12.32 -1.82
CA SER A 136 2.28 12.23 -3.24
C SER A 136 1.09 13.13 -3.58
N MET A 137 1.07 13.67 -4.79
CA MET A 137 -0.13 14.29 -5.35
C MET A 137 -1.20 13.26 -5.76
N HIS A 138 -0.84 11.98 -5.83
CA HIS A 138 -1.73 10.83 -6.02
C HIS A 138 -2.25 10.25 -4.69
N SER A 139 -2.10 11.01 -3.60
CA SER A 139 -2.46 10.56 -2.25
C SER A 139 -3.94 10.29 -2.08
N GLU A 140 -4.25 9.32 -1.22
CA GLU A 140 -5.61 8.94 -0.86
C GLU A 140 -6.12 9.76 0.34
N ASP A 141 -7.43 9.96 0.40
CA ASP A 141 -8.09 10.65 1.54
C ASP A 141 -8.47 9.67 2.66
N ALA A 142 -8.41 8.38 2.38
CA ALA A 142 -8.71 7.33 3.34
C ALA A 142 -7.91 6.05 3.06
N VAL A 143 -7.85 5.17 4.04
CA VAL A 143 -7.33 3.79 3.92
C VAL A 143 -8.45 2.82 4.27
N LEU A 144 -8.67 1.82 3.41
CA LEU A 144 -9.55 0.70 3.71
C LEU A 144 -8.75 -0.39 4.40
N LEU A 145 -9.15 -0.73 5.61
CA LEU A 145 -8.57 -1.81 6.42
C LEU A 145 -9.56 -2.96 6.49
N GLU A 146 -9.14 -4.15 6.09
CA GLU A 146 -10.03 -5.32 6.03
C GLU A 146 -9.40 -6.49 6.78
N ALA A 147 -10.19 -7.18 7.61
CA ALA A 147 -9.74 -8.41 8.24
C ALA A 147 -9.21 -9.39 7.18
N PHE A 148 -8.09 -10.03 7.48
CA PHE A 148 -7.52 -11.02 6.55
C PHE A 148 -8.44 -12.25 6.46
N VAL A 149 -8.70 -12.70 5.25
CA VAL A 149 -9.48 -13.91 4.98
C VAL A 149 -8.53 -15.01 4.53
N HIS A 150 -8.48 -16.09 5.30
CA HIS A 150 -7.73 -17.29 4.92
C HIS A 150 -8.54 -18.11 3.90
N GLY A 151 -7.86 -18.67 2.92
CA GLY A 151 -8.49 -19.54 1.91
C GLY A 151 -7.74 -19.50 0.58
N ASN A 152 -8.29 -20.19 -0.40
CA ASN A 152 -7.73 -20.22 -1.75
C ASN A 152 -8.14 -18.94 -2.51
N GLU A 153 -7.17 -18.30 -3.15
CA GLU A 153 -7.44 -17.14 -4.01
C GLU A 153 -7.81 -17.61 -5.41
N PHE A 154 -8.89 -17.04 -5.95
CA PHE A 154 -9.31 -17.34 -7.31
C PHE A 154 -9.88 -16.12 -8.03
N SER A 155 -9.88 -16.20 -9.35
CA SER A 155 -10.53 -15.21 -10.22
C SER A 155 -11.57 -15.92 -11.09
N CYS A 156 -12.76 -15.33 -11.24
CA CYS A 156 -13.81 -15.84 -12.09
C CYS A 156 -14.24 -14.75 -13.09
N GLY A 157 -13.97 -14.97 -14.36
CA GLY A 157 -14.45 -14.11 -15.43
C GLY A 157 -15.95 -14.28 -15.67
N VAL A 158 -16.63 -13.19 -16.01
CA VAL A 158 -18.03 -13.23 -16.44
C VAL A 158 -18.14 -12.61 -17.83
N ILE A 159 -18.77 -13.30 -18.75
CA ILE A 159 -19.04 -12.80 -20.09
C ILE A 159 -20.55 -12.60 -20.29
N GLN A 160 -20.92 -11.63 -21.12
CA GLN A 160 -22.29 -11.47 -21.55
C GLN A 160 -22.47 -12.06 -22.94
N THR A 161 -23.48 -12.94 -23.08
CA THR A 161 -23.84 -13.51 -24.38
C THR A 161 -24.53 -12.44 -25.27
N PRO A 162 -24.59 -12.65 -26.59
CA PRO A 162 -25.32 -11.73 -27.48
C PRO A 162 -26.81 -11.56 -27.11
N LYS A 163 -27.37 -12.49 -26.34
CA LYS A 163 -28.75 -12.40 -25.81
C LYS A 163 -28.86 -11.67 -24.47
N GLY A 164 -27.77 -11.06 -23.99
CA GLY A 164 -27.74 -10.32 -22.73
C GLY A 164 -27.66 -11.17 -21.46
N VAL A 165 -27.44 -12.49 -21.60
CA VAL A 165 -27.32 -13.40 -20.45
C VAL A 165 -25.86 -13.40 -19.94
N SER A 166 -25.66 -13.18 -18.63
CA SER A 166 -24.34 -13.27 -18.00
C SER A 166 -24.01 -14.74 -17.72
N VAL A 167 -22.81 -15.17 -18.15
CA VAL A 167 -22.29 -16.52 -17.97
C VAL A 167 -20.94 -16.45 -17.25
N ALA A 168 -20.83 -17.12 -16.11
CA ALA A 168 -19.57 -17.26 -15.39
C ALA A 168 -18.68 -18.27 -16.12
N LEU A 169 -17.41 -17.94 -16.29
CA LEU A 169 -16.38 -18.85 -16.80
C LEU A 169 -15.86 -19.75 -15.65
N PRO A 170 -15.20 -20.86 -15.98
CA PRO A 170 -14.53 -21.67 -14.96
C PRO A 170 -13.59 -20.81 -14.11
N PRO A 171 -13.63 -20.93 -12.77
CA PRO A 171 -12.73 -20.18 -11.91
C PRO A 171 -11.27 -20.58 -12.14
N THR A 172 -10.40 -19.59 -12.09
CA THR A 172 -8.95 -19.77 -12.16
C THR A 172 -8.38 -19.62 -10.76
N GLU A 173 -7.79 -20.66 -10.23
CA GLU A 173 -7.06 -20.62 -8.96
C GLU A 173 -5.74 -19.88 -9.13
N ILE A 174 -5.44 -19.01 -8.17
CA ILE A 174 -4.19 -18.26 -8.07
C ILE A 174 -3.35 -18.94 -7.00
N VAL A 175 -2.41 -19.79 -7.44
CA VAL A 175 -1.50 -20.48 -6.54
C VAL A 175 -0.27 -19.62 -6.35
N ILE A 176 -0.10 -19.10 -5.14
CA ILE A 176 1.04 -18.28 -4.74
C ILE A 176 2.09 -19.19 -4.13
N ASP A 177 3.36 -18.97 -4.47
CA ASP A 177 4.48 -19.69 -3.86
C ASP A 177 4.51 -19.40 -2.35
N GLU A 178 4.87 -20.40 -1.53
CA GLU A 178 4.92 -20.28 -0.07
C GLU A 178 5.87 -19.17 0.43
N SER A 179 6.82 -18.75 -0.40
CA SER A 179 7.70 -17.63 -0.13
C SER A 179 7.05 -16.24 -0.29
N VAL A 180 5.84 -16.19 -0.89
CA VAL A 180 5.09 -14.97 -1.15
C VAL A 180 3.86 -14.95 -0.25
N GLU A 181 3.80 -14.01 0.65
CA GLU A 181 2.75 -13.95 1.66
C GLU A 181 1.44 -13.32 1.18
N VAL A 182 1.52 -12.49 0.13
CA VAL A 182 0.37 -11.74 -0.41
C VAL A 182 0.50 -11.61 -1.92
N PHE A 183 -0.61 -11.71 -2.63
CA PHE A 183 -0.68 -11.45 -4.07
C PHE A 183 -0.58 -9.93 -4.35
N ASP A 184 0.58 -9.36 -4.03
CA ASP A 184 0.90 -7.96 -4.24
C ASP A 184 1.28 -7.66 -5.70
N PHE A 185 1.69 -6.43 -5.97
CA PHE A 185 2.13 -6.01 -7.30
C PHE A 185 3.30 -6.86 -7.83
N ASN A 186 4.29 -7.15 -6.99
CA ASN A 186 5.46 -7.94 -7.39
C ASN A 186 5.08 -9.38 -7.71
N ALA A 187 4.23 -10.00 -6.90
CA ALA A 187 3.69 -11.34 -7.15
C ALA A 187 2.86 -11.39 -8.44
N LYS A 188 2.12 -10.31 -8.77
CA LYS A 188 1.30 -10.22 -9.99
C LYS A 188 2.12 -10.06 -11.27
N TYR A 189 3.18 -9.26 -11.25
CA TYR A 189 3.80 -8.76 -12.48
C TYR A 189 5.30 -9.00 -12.58
N LYS A 190 6.03 -9.13 -11.47
CA LYS A 190 7.50 -9.17 -11.48
C LYS A 190 8.09 -10.56 -11.17
N SER A 191 7.30 -11.52 -10.69
CA SER A 191 7.82 -12.81 -10.24
C SER A 191 7.23 -14.00 -10.99
N LYS A 192 8.01 -15.08 -11.10
CA LYS A 192 7.52 -16.41 -11.52
C LYS A 192 6.89 -17.18 -10.34
N LEU A 193 6.61 -16.50 -9.23
CA LEU A 193 6.15 -17.03 -7.96
C LEU A 193 4.64 -17.29 -7.92
N THR A 194 3.94 -16.97 -9.01
CA THR A 194 2.51 -17.18 -9.13
C THR A 194 2.21 -18.15 -10.26
N ARG A 195 1.42 -19.18 -9.99
CA ARG A 195 0.91 -20.12 -10.99
C ARG A 195 -0.61 -19.99 -11.09
N LYS A 196 -1.14 -20.20 -12.28
CA LYS A 196 -2.58 -20.21 -12.54
C LYS A 196 -3.01 -21.64 -12.85
N ARG A 197 -4.05 -22.13 -12.16
CA ARG A 197 -4.66 -23.44 -12.40
C ARG A 197 -6.10 -23.26 -12.86
N ILE A 198 -6.45 -23.86 -14.00
CA ILE A 198 -7.79 -23.80 -14.61
C ILE A 198 -8.21 -25.21 -14.99
N PRO A 199 -9.39 -25.69 -14.58
CA PRO A 199 -10.26 -25.07 -13.55
C PRO A 199 -9.63 -25.13 -12.16
N MET A 200 -10.15 -24.35 -11.23
CA MET A 200 -9.82 -24.47 -9.81
C MET A 200 -10.26 -25.84 -9.30
N ASP A 201 -9.37 -26.53 -8.56
CA ASP A 201 -9.74 -27.77 -7.91
C ASP A 201 -10.78 -27.49 -6.82
N ALA A 202 -11.93 -28.17 -6.91
CA ALA A 202 -12.93 -28.15 -5.86
C ALA A 202 -12.46 -29.07 -4.72
N SER A 203 -11.89 -28.49 -3.67
CA SER A 203 -11.55 -29.19 -2.42
C SER A 203 -12.59 -28.90 -1.35
#